data_2bbbec9dab64c6ae5fa33b1ec24c3f66
#
_entry.id   2bbbec9dab64c6ae5fa33b1ec24c3f66
#
_cell.length_a   1.000
_cell.length_b   1.000
_cell.length_c   1.000
_cell.angle_alpha   90.00
_cell.angle_beta   90.00
_cell.angle_gamma   90.00
#
_symmetry.space_group_name_H-M   'P 1'
#
loop_
_entity.id
_entity.type
_entity.pdbx_description
1 polymer ?
#
loop_
_entity_poly.entity_id
_entity_poly.type
_entity_poly.pdbx_seq_one_letter_code
_entity_poly.pdbx_strand_id
1 'polypeptide(L)'
;MHRRHVAVNAYLEADDDVYVLGDNADTPYSGMAQTALHDAKFIANNLRRKIEDKDPESYNAKKPVCVTPVGSRWAALQYGKIEMYGILPWLLRHLADSRAHLELEPILKAAKSISTSVESEE
;
A
#
# COMPACT_ATOMS: atom_id res chain seq x y z
N MET A 1 -19.06 15.61 1.42
CA MET A 1 -18.26 15.48 0.21
C MET A 1 -18.20 13.99 -0.12
N HIS A 2 -18.96 13.54 -1.11
CA HIS A 2 -18.90 12.11 -1.50
C HIS A 2 -17.58 11.88 -2.24
N ARG A 3 -16.67 11.13 -1.63
CA ARG A 3 -15.51 10.59 -2.32
C ARG A 3 -16.04 9.62 -3.37
N ARG A 4 -15.78 9.89 -4.63
CA ARG A 4 -16.12 8.98 -5.72
C ARG A 4 -15.03 7.93 -5.80
N HIS A 5 -15.23 6.82 -5.11
CA HIS A 5 -14.39 5.65 -5.28
C HIS A 5 -14.93 4.80 -6.43
N VAL A 6 -14.06 4.05 -7.06
CA VAL A 6 -14.44 3.10 -8.10
C VAL A 6 -14.88 1.81 -7.41
N ALA A 7 -16.09 1.37 -7.74
CA ALA A 7 -16.61 0.08 -7.26
C ALA A 7 -15.75 -1.06 -7.84
N VAL A 8 -15.35 -2.00 -7.00
CA VAL A 8 -14.53 -3.16 -7.37
C VAL A 8 -15.17 -4.45 -6.89
N ASN A 9 -14.89 -5.54 -7.60
CA ASN A 9 -15.31 -6.89 -7.22
C ASN A 9 -14.41 -7.48 -6.13
N ALA A 10 -14.63 -8.77 -5.81
CA ALA A 10 -13.83 -9.50 -4.82
C ALA A 10 -12.35 -9.68 -5.20
N TYR A 11 -11.94 -9.30 -6.38
CA TYR A 11 -10.57 -9.40 -6.90
C TYR A 11 -9.90 -8.03 -7.13
N LEU A 12 -10.53 -6.95 -6.67
CA LEU A 12 -10.14 -5.56 -6.91
C LEU A 12 -10.18 -5.15 -8.39
N GLU A 13 -11.05 -5.78 -9.18
CA GLU A 13 -11.30 -5.44 -10.58
C GLU A 13 -12.54 -4.54 -10.67
N ALA A 14 -12.44 -3.48 -11.45
CA ALA A 14 -13.55 -2.59 -11.81
C ALA A 14 -14.18 -2.98 -13.16
N ASP A 15 -13.40 -3.57 -14.05
CA ASP A 15 -13.79 -4.09 -15.36
C ASP A 15 -12.77 -5.17 -15.76
N ASP A 16 -13.01 -5.87 -16.89
CA ASP A 16 -12.12 -6.90 -17.40
C ASP A 16 -10.67 -6.38 -17.52
N ASP A 17 -9.76 -7.02 -16.79
CA ASP A 17 -8.33 -6.66 -16.70
C ASP A 17 -8.02 -5.23 -16.18
N VAL A 18 -9.00 -4.54 -15.59
CA VAL A 18 -8.84 -3.22 -14.97
C VAL A 18 -8.85 -3.34 -13.46
N TYR A 19 -7.69 -3.25 -12.85
CA TYR A 19 -7.51 -3.31 -11.40
C TYR A 19 -7.48 -1.91 -10.79
N VAL A 20 -8.14 -1.75 -9.63
CA VAL A 20 -8.17 -0.49 -8.88
C VAL A 20 -7.71 -0.77 -7.46
N LEU A 21 -6.82 0.09 -6.95
CA LEU A 21 -6.21 -0.08 -5.63
C LEU A 21 -6.06 1.26 -4.88
N GLY A 22 -5.82 1.16 -3.59
CA GLY A 22 -5.55 2.31 -2.73
C GLY A 22 -6.74 3.27 -2.62
N ASP A 23 -6.44 4.56 -2.71
CA ASP A 23 -7.41 5.63 -2.46
C ASP A 23 -8.54 5.72 -3.49
N ASN A 24 -8.37 5.11 -4.66
CA ASN A 24 -9.37 5.10 -5.71
C ASN A 24 -10.36 3.94 -5.59
N ALA A 25 -10.00 2.86 -4.90
CA ALA A 25 -10.84 1.68 -4.75
C ALA A 25 -11.88 1.87 -3.64
N ASP A 26 -13.11 1.43 -3.88
CA ASP A 26 -14.16 1.35 -2.85
C ASP A 26 -13.94 0.10 -1.99
N THR A 27 -12.94 0.16 -1.14
CA THR A 27 -12.56 -0.91 -0.21
C THR A 27 -12.57 -0.40 1.24
N PRO A 28 -12.76 -1.30 2.22
CA PRO A 28 -12.56 -0.94 3.61
C PRO A 28 -11.15 -0.37 3.84
N TYR A 29 -11.06 0.71 4.60
CA TYR A 29 -9.80 1.39 4.95
C TYR A 29 -9.05 2.05 3.77
N SER A 30 -9.70 2.35 2.65
CA SER A 30 -9.11 3.17 1.58
C SER A 30 -8.65 4.53 2.12
N GLY A 31 -7.65 5.15 1.49
CA GLY A 31 -7.10 6.42 1.94
C GLY A 31 -5.86 6.29 2.84
N MET A 32 -5.28 5.10 2.95
CA MET A 32 -4.08 4.84 3.73
C MET A 32 -3.00 4.13 2.90
N ALA A 33 -1.75 4.57 3.02
CA ALA A 33 -0.62 3.98 2.29
C ALA A 33 -0.44 2.48 2.59
N GLN A 34 -0.70 2.05 3.83
CA GLN A 34 -0.65 0.62 4.19
C GLN A 34 -1.70 -0.21 3.44
N THR A 35 -2.90 0.33 3.25
CA THR A 35 -3.96 -0.31 2.47
C THR A 35 -3.53 -0.40 1.01
N ALA A 36 -3.03 0.68 0.42
CA ALA A 36 -2.56 0.68 -0.96
C ALA A 36 -1.44 -0.35 -1.20
N LEU A 37 -0.49 -0.49 -0.29
CA LEU A 37 0.56 -1.51 -0.36
C LEU A 37 0.01 -2.94 -0.23
N HIS A 38 -0.98 -3.14 0.63
CA HIS A 38 -1.66 -4.43 0.78
C HIS A 38 -2.41 -4.81 -0.50
N ASP A 39 -3.17 -3.88 -1.07
CA ASP A 39 -3.90 -4.05 -2.31
C ASP A 39 -2.96 -4.36 -3.48
N ALA A 40 -1.84 -3.64 -3.59
CA ALA A 40 -0.85 -3.87 -4.64
C ALA A 40 -0.22 -5.28 -4.56
N LYS A 41 0.12 -5.74 -3.35
CA LYS A 41 0.65 -7.10 -3.14
C LYS A 41 -0.39 -8.16 -3.49
N PHE A 42 -1.65 -7.93 -3.15
CA PHE A 42 -2.77 -8.81 -3.47
C PHE A 42 -2.97 -8.92 -5.00
N ILE A 43 -3.06 -7.79 -5.70
CA ILE A 43 -3.21 -7.76 -7.16
C ILE A 43 -2.03 -8.45 -7.83
N ALA A 44 -0.80 -8.16 -7.42
CA ALA A 44 0.40 -8.79 -7.98
C ALA A 44 0.38 -10.32 -7.80
N ASN A 45 -0.09 -10.82 -6.64
CA ASN A 45 -0.25 -12.25 -6.40
C ASN A 45 -1.31 -12.87 -7.33
N ASN A 46 -2.47 -12.22 -7.48
CA ASN A 46 -3.53 -12.72 -8.37
C ASN A 46 -3.14 -12.67 -9.84
N LEU A 47 -2.41 -11.65 -10.30
CA LEU A 47 -1.86 -11.61 -11.64
C LEU A 47 -0.87 -12.77 -11.89
N ARG A 48 -0.01 -13.05 -10.92
CA ARG A 48 0.91 -14.20 -11.01
C ARG A 48 0.15 -15.53 -11.08
N ARG A 49 -0.90 -15.70 -10.25
CA ARG A 49 -1.76 -16.88 -10.28
C ARG A 49 -2.45 -17.04 -11.64
N LYS A 50 -2.93 -15.93 -12.22
CA LYS A 50 -3.52 -15.91 -13.56
C LYS A 50 -2.53 -16.37 -14.64
N ILE A 51 -1.27 -15.95 -14.57
CA ILE A 51 -0.20 -16.41 -15.48
C ILE A 51 0.10 -17.90 -15.28
N GLU A 52 -0.04 -18.41 -14.07
CA GLU A 52 0.20 -19.82 -13.71
C GLU A 52 -1.05 -20.71 -13.91
N ASP A 53 -2.11 -20.21 -14.53
CA ASP A 53 -3.42 -20.89 -14.70
C ASP A 53 -4.03 -21.39 -13.38
N LYS A 54 -3.85 -20.63 -12.29
CA LYS A 54 -4.41 -20.91 -10.97
C LYS A 54 -5.61 -20.01 -10.69
N ASP A 55 -6.56 -20.52 -9.91
CA ASP A 55 -7.72 -19.75 -9.48
C ASP A 55 -7.30 -18.49 -8.67
N PRO A 56 -7.91 -17.32 -8.90
CA PRO A 56 -7.64 -16.12 -8.14
C PRO A 56 -8.11 -16.27 -6.69
N GLU A 57 -7.43 -15.58 -5.78
CA GLU A 57 -7.83 -15.47 -4.38
C GLU A 57 -8.75 -14.27 -4.18
N SER A 58 -9.72 -14.38 -3.28
CA SER A 58 -10.59 -13.26 -2.92
C SER A 58 -9.88 -12.27 -2.00
N TYR A 59 -10.12 -10.96 -2.24
CA TYR A 59 -9.56 -9.89 -1.44
C TYR A 59 -10.08 -9.92 -0.01
N ASN A 60 -9.17 -9.77 0.94
CA ASN A 60 -9.49 -9.62 2.36
C ASN A 60 -8.83 -8.35 2.89
N ALA A 61 -9.66 -7.36 3.21
CA ALA A 61 -9.19 -6.08 3.72
C ALA A 61 -8.49 -6.23 5.07
N LYS A 62 -7.26 -5.73 5.17
CA LYS A 62 -6.49 -5.74 6.41
C LYS A 62 -6.63 -4.41 7.13
N LYS A 63 -7.03 -4.46 8.41
CA LYS A 63 -7.13 -3.25 9.22
C LYS A 63 -5.75 -2.61 9.43
N PRO A 64 -5.57 -1.35 9.01
CA PRO A 64 -4.30 -0.66 9.16
C PRO A 64 -4.06 -0.22 10.60
N VAL A 65 -2.79 -0.01 10.94
CA VAL A 65 -2.38 0.66 12.17
C VAL A 65 -2.24 2.16 11.87
N CYS A 66 -3.01 2.99 12.56
CA CYS A 66 -2.92 4.43 12.41
C CYS A 66 -1.90 4.98 13.40
N VAL A 67 -0.85 5.63 12.89
CA VAL A 67 0.13 6.34 13.72
C VAL A 67 0.20 7.79 13.28
N THR A 68 -0.24 8.69 14.15
CA THR A 68 -0.27 10.13 13.90
C THR A 68 0.84 10.81 14.71
N PRO A 69 1.81 11.47 14.07
CA PRO A 69 2.83 12.23 14.80
C PRO A 69 2.20 13.49 15.42
N VAL A 70 2.58 13.77 16.66
CA VAL A 70 2.15 14.96 17.40
C VAL A 70 3.42 15.60 17.98
N GLY A 71 4.17 16.31 17.13
CA GLY A 71 5.44 16.95 17.53
C GLY A 71 6.68 16.12 17.21
N SER A 72 7.86 16.56 17.71
CA SER A 72 9.17 16.07 17.27
C SER A 72 9.53 14.66 17.75
N ARG A 73 8.97 14.20 18.86
CA ARG A 73 9.28 12.87 19.46
C ARG A 73 8.06 12.21 20.08
N TRP A 74 6.88 12.57 19.62
CA TRP A 74 5.64 12.08 20.19
C TRP A 74 4.66 11.68 19.08
N ALA A 75 4.01 10.55 19.25
CA ALA A 75 2.99 10.07 18.32
C ALA A 75 1.84 9.40 19.07
N ALA A 76 0.67 9.40 18.43
CA ALA A 76 -0.50 8.64 18.83
C ALA A 76 -0.64 7.44 17.89
N LEU A 77 -0.72 6.24 18.45
CA LEU A 77 -0.98 5.00 17.72
C LEU A 77 -2.39 4.53 18.07
N GLN A 78 -3.16 4.22 17.05
CA GLN A 78 -4.48 3.62 17.19
C GLN A 78 -4.58 2.33 16.36
N TYR A 79 -4.93 1.24 17.04
CA TYR A 79 -5.23 -0.03 16.41
C TYR A 79 -6.48 -0.66 17.03
N GLY A 80 -7.59 -0.49 16.35
CA GLY A 80 -8.91 -0.93 16.87
C GLY A 80 -9.32 -0.16 18.13
N LYS A 81 -9.34 -0.85 19.26
CA LYS A 81 -9.65 -0.29 20.58
C LYS A 81 -8.39 0.02 21.40
N ILE A 82 -7.20 -0.29 20.85
CA ILE A 82 -5.92 -0.04 21.53
C ILE A 82 -5.43 1.32 21.09
N GLU A 83 -5.16 2.18 22.07
CA GLU A 83 -4.56 3.50 21.89
C GLU A 83 -3.28 3.58 22.69
N MET A 84 -2.21 4.05 22.08
CA MET A 84 -0.92 4.25 22.70
C MET A 84 -0.39 5.63 22.35
N TYR A 85 0.23 6.29 23.32
CA TYR A 85 0.76 7.64 23.15
C TYR A 85 2.21 7.71 23.63
N GLY A 86 3.01 8.57 23.00
CA GLY A 86 4.36 8.87 23.48
C GLY A 86 5.46 8.55 22.47
N ILE A 87 6.66 8.25 23.02
CA ILE A 87 7.88 7.98 22.23
C ILE A 87 7.83 6.62 21.54
N LEU A 88 7.21 5.61 22.14
CA LEU A 88 7.17 4.26 21.60
C LEU A 88 6.41 4.21 20.26
N PRO A 89 5.19 4.76 20.10
CA PRO A 89 4.54 4.90 18.81
C PRO A 89 5.35 5.69 17.79
N TRP A 90 6.06 6.73 18.22
CA TRP A 90 6.94 7.51 17.37
C TRP A 90 8.09 6.65 16.82
N LEU A 91 8.74 5.85 17.67
CA LEU A 91 9.82 4.94 17.25
C LEU A 91 9.29 3.85 16.28
N LEU A 92 8.13 3.26 16.58
CA LEU A 92 7.51 2.25 15.72
C LEU A 92 7.20 2.80 14.33
N ARG A 93 6.76 4.06 14.24
CA ARG A 93 6.56 4.74 12.96
C ARG A 93 7.86 4.83 12.16
N HIS A 94 8.96 5.29 12.77
CA HIS A 94 10.24 5.41 12.09
C HIS A 94 10.77 4.06 11.60
N LEU A 95 10.56 2.98 12.36
CA LEU A 95 10.89 1.63 11.93
C LEU A 95 10.04 1.18 10.74
N ALA A 96 8.74 1.49 10.75
CA ALA A 96 7.85 1.18 9.63
C ALA A 96 8.21 1.98 8.37
N ASP A 97 8.51 3.26 8.51
CA ASP A 97 8.95 4.12 7.39
C ASP A 97 10.28 3.62 6.81
N SER A 98 11.25 3.24 7.67
CA SER A 98 12.53 2.68 7.25
C SER A 98 12.35 1.36 6.47
N ARG A 99 11.44 0.51 6.92
CA ARG A 99 11.12 -0.73 6.22
C ARG A 99 10.47 -0.48 4.85
N ALA A 100 9.56 0.48 4.77
CA ALA A 100 8.93 0.86 3.51
C ALA A 100 9.98 1.40 2.51
N HIS A 101 10.94 2.21 2.97
CA HIS A 101 12.06 2.65 2.15
C HIS A 101 12.91 1.51 1.64
N LEU A 102 13.23 0.50 2.47
CA LEU A 102 14.00 -0.67 2.06
C LEU A 102 13.25 -1.53 1.02
N GLU A 103 11.92 -1.62 1.12
CA GLU A 103 11.09 -2.32 0.12
C GLU A 103 11.02 -1.56 -1.22
N LEU A 104 11.12 -0.23 -1.21
CA LEU A 104 11.04 0.63 -2.41
C LEU A 104 12.41 0.91 -3.06
N GLU A 105 13.50 0.85 -2.30
CA GLU A 105 14.84 1.17 -2.79
C GLU A 105 15.28 0.34 -4.02
N PRO A 106 15.02 -0.97 -4.12
CA PRO A 106 15.31 -1.74 -5.31
C PRO A 106 14.60 -1.22 -6.56
N ILE A 107 13.36 -0.76 -6.42
CA ILE A 107 12.54 -0.21 -7.51
C ILE A 107 13.11 1.14 -7.97
N LEU A 108 13.51 2.00 -7.05
CA LEU A 108 14.14 3.29 -7.35
C LEU A 108 15.51 3.13 -8.03
N LYS A 109 16.30 2.14 -7.61
CA LYS A 109 17.58 1.81 -8.25
C LYS A 109 17.38 1.30 -9.68
N ALA A 110 16.37 0.45 -9.89
CA ALA A 110 16.02 -0.04 -11.22
C ALA A 110 15.53 1.10 -12.13
N ALA A 111 14.68 1.99 -11.63
CA ALA A 111 14.20 3.16 -12.37
C ALA A 111 15.37 4.10 -12.75
N LYS A 112 16.31 4.31 -11.83
CA LYS A 112 17.50 5.14 -12.08
C LYS A 112 18.44 4.52 -13.12
N SER A 113 18.60 3.21 -13.14
CA SER A 113 19.41 2.51 -14.16
C SER A 113 18.79 2.63 -15.55
N ILE A 114 17.47 2.57 -15.66
CA ILE A 114 16.75 2.75 -16.92
C ILE A 114 16.91 4.20 -17.43
N SER A 115 16.77 5.21 -16.56
CA SER A 115 16.93 6.61 -16.97
C SER A 115 18.36 6.91 -17.45
N THR A 116 19.37 6.33 -16.81
CA THR A 116 20.79 6.50 -17.23
C THR A 116 21.08 5.79 -18.56
N SER A 117 20.40 4.69 -18.86
CA SER A 117 20.54 4.00 -20.14
C SER A 117 19.95 4.79 -21.31
N VAL A 118 18.85 5.49 -21.08
CA VAL A 118 18.19 6.35 -22.09
C VAL A 118 19.04 7.58 -22.40
N GLU A 119 19.68 8.20 -21.39
CA GLU A 119 20.58 9.34 -21.58
C GLU A 119 21.90 8.98 -22.31
N SER A 120 22.30 7.71 -22.32
CA SER A 120 23.52 7.27 -23.00
C SER A 120 23.35 6.93 -24.48
N GLU A 121 22.10 6.91 -24.99
CA GLU A 121 21.76 6.64 -26.39
C GLU A 121 21.48 7.92 -27.22
N GLU A 122 21.54 9.11 -26.62
CA GLU A 122 21.55 10.42 -27.33
C GLU A 122 22.97 10.93 -27.53
#